data_0d8a49b380a716bc96715ac5338077ae
#
_entry.id   0d8a49b380a716bc96715ac5338077ae
#
_cell.length_a   1.000
_cell.length_b   1.000
_cell.length_c   1.000
_cell.angle_alpha   90.00
_cell.angle_beta   90.00
_cell.angle_gamma   90.00
#
_symmetry.space_group_name_H-M   'P 1'
#
loop_
_entity.id
_entity.type
_entity.pdbx_description
1 polymer ?
#
loop_
_entity_poly.entity_id
_entity_poly.type
_entity_poly.pdbx_seq_one_letter_code
_entity_poly.pdbx_strand_id
1 'polypeptide(L)'
;EQAIRDAGGIDLQILGIGTDGHIGFNEPGSSLASRTRIKTLTRQTRLDNARFFGDDIDAVPTHCLTQGLGTIMGSRHVVLVATGRSKAQAVHQLVEGPVSALWPATILQHHPHATVLIDDAAARRLQLADYYRETYASKPAWQGI
;
A
#
# COMPACT_ATOMS: atom_id res chain seq x y z
N GLU A 1 -17.94 6.09 3.28
CA GLU A 1 -18.34 4.67 3.27
C GLU A 1 -19.69 4.47 2.56
N GLN A 2 -20.74 5.26 2.89
CA GLN A 2 -22.05 5.09 2.24
C GLN A 2 -21.94 5.30 0.72
N ALA A 3 -21.28 6.36 0.28
CA ALA A 3 -21.11 6.65 -1.14
C ALA A 3 -20.39 5.50 -1.90
N ILE A 4 -19.43 4.81 -1.26
CA ILE A 4 -18.79 3.62 -1.83
C ILE A 4 -19.81 2.49 -2.00
N ARG A 5 -20.64 2.23 -1.00
CA ARG A 5 -21.69 1.20 -1.08
C ARG A 5 -22.72 1.53 -2.16
N ASP A 6 -23.17 2.78 -2.21
CA ASP A 6 -24.20 3.23 -3.17
C ASP A 6 -23.69 3.16 -4.61
N ALA A 7 -22.36 3.32 -4.82
CA ALA A 7 -21.69 3.14 -6.11
C ALA A 7 -21.45 1.66 -6.48
N GLY A 8 -21.83 0.71 -5.63
CA GLY A 8 -21.62 -0.73 -5.87
C GLY A 8 -20.26 -1.26 -5.42
N GLY A 9 -19.51 -0.49 -4.62
CA GLY A 9 -18.18 -0.85 -4.11
C GLY A 9 -17.03 -0.25 -4.92
N ILE A 10 -15.84 -0.81 -4.76
CA ILE A 10 -14.61 -0.40 -5.45
C ILE A 10 -14.18 -1.56 -6.36
N ASP A 11 -14.15 -1.33 -7.66
CA ASP A 11 -13.69 -2.35 -8.63
C ASP A 11 -12.17 -2.46 -8.62
N LEU A 12 -11.48 -1.31 -8.63
CA LEU A 12 -10.03 -1.23 -8.65
C LEU A 12 -9.54 -0.19 -7.64
N GLN A 13 -8.71 -0.62 -6.71
CA GLN A 13 -8.02 0.23 -5.75
C GLN A 13 -6.54 0.36 -6.14
N ILE A 14 -6.12 1.55 -6.55
CA ILE A 14 -4.72 1.84 -6.83
C ILE A 14 -4.07 2.41 -5.57
N LEU A 15 -2.89 1.89 -5.20
CA LEU A 15 -2.16 2.24 -4.00
C LEU A 15 -0.69 2.52 -4.30
N GLY A 16 -0.10 3.44 -3.55
CA GLY A 16 1.34 3.50 -3.29
C GLY A 16 1.66 2.92 -1.90
N ILE A 17 2.93 2.90 -1.53
CA ILE A 17 3.38 2.46 -0.21
C ILE A 17 4.35 3.47 0.40
N GLY A 18 4.18 3.78 1.68
CA GLY A 18 5.14 4.56 2.46
C GLY A 18 6.41 3.76 2.78
N THR A 19 7.47 4.44 3.17
CA THR A 19 8.73 3.81 3.59
C THR A 19 8.58 2.97 4.87
N ASP A 20 7.58 3.28 5.67
CA ASP A 20 7.15 2.60 6.89
C ASP A 20 6.02 1.57 6.65
N GLY A 21 5.67 1.32 5.38
CA GLY A 21 4.67 0.35 4.99
C GLY A 21 3.22 0.82 5.06
N HIS A 22 2.95 2.12 5.25
CA HIS A 22 1.58 2.62 5.19
C HIS A 22 1.01 2.54 3.77
N ILE A 23 -0.29 2.31 3.66
CA ILE A 23 -1.09 2.42 2.44
C ILE A 23 -2.30 3.34 2.70
N GLY A 24 -2.64 4.20 1.72
CA GLY A 24 -3.41 5.40 2.03
C GLY A 24 -2.66 6.22 3.08
N PHE A 25 -3.33 6.73 4.09
CA PHE A 25 -2.67 7.31 5.26
C PHE A 25 -2.89 6.45 6.52
N ASN A 26 -2.86 5.12 6.35
CA ASN A 26 -2.91 4.17 7.45
C ASN A 26 -1.50 3.90 7.96
N GLU A 27 -1.02 4.80 8.81
CA GLU A 27 0.28 4.73 9.46
C GLU A 27 0.43 3.47 10.33
N PRO A 28 1.67 3.04 10.67
CA PRO A 28 1.92 1.94 11.59
C PRO A 28 1.07 2.03 12.87
N GLY A 29 0.53 0.89 13.31
CA GLY A 29 -0.41 0.80 14.43
C GLY A 29 -1.87 1.06 14.06
N SER A 30 -2.19 1.34 12.79
CA SER A 30 -3.59 1.39 12.32
C SER A 30 -4.23 0.02 12.41
N SER A 31 -5.47 -0.03 12.91
CA SER A 31 -6.25 -1.28 12.92
C SER A 31 -6.39 -1.84 11.50
N LEU A 32 -6.08 -3.13 11.32
CA LEU A 32 -6.22 -3.83 10.04
C LEU A 32 -7.69 -3.87 9.55
N ALA A 33 -8.66 -3.74 10.46
CA ALA A 33 -10.09 -3.66 10.16
C ALA A 33 -10.63 -2.22 10.07
N SER A 34 -9.73 -1.20 10.05
CA SER A 34 -10.15 0.21 10.07
C SER A 34 -10.99 0.60 8.86
N ARG A 35 -11.95 1.50 9.10
CA ARG A 35 -12.78 2.09 8.06
C ARG A 35 -12.33 3.52 7.75
N THR A 36 -12.94 4.14 6.74
CA THR A 36 -12.67 5.54 6.36
C THR A 36 -12.85 6.47 7.55
N ARG A 37 -11.83 7.29 7.83
CA ARG A 37 -11.79 8.17 9.00
C ARG A 37 -10.77 9.29 8.84
N ILE A 38 -10.83 10.27 9.77
CA ILE A 38 -9.78 11.27 9.94
C ILE A 38 -8.56 10.62 10.58
N LYS A 39 -7.39 10.94 10.05
CA LYS A 39 -6.08 10.53 10.61
C LYS A 39 -5.19 11.75 10.76
N THR A 40 -4.43 11.77 11.88
CA THR A 40 -3.32 12.70 12.05
C THR A 40 -2.11 12.16 11.30
N LEU A 41 -1.49 13.01 10.49
CA LEU A 41 -0.28 12.67 9.74
C LEU A 41 0.95 12.78 10.65
N THR A 42 1.88 11.83 10.52
CA THR A 42 3.18 11.93 11.18
C THR A 42 4.00 13.09 10.60
N ARG A 43 4.99 13.58 11.35
CA ARG A 43 5.91 14.59 10.84
C ARG A 43 6.63 14.10 9.58
N GLN A 44 7.04 12.82 9.55
CA GLN A 44 7.70 12.23 8.39
C GLN A 44 6.79 12.24 7.16
N THR A 45 5.54 11.81 7.31
CA THR A 45 4.55 11.83 6.21
C THR A 45 4.32 13.25 5.70
N ARG A 46 4.27 14.25 6.58
CA ARG A 46 4.16 15.66 6.16
C ARG A 46 5.41 16.11 5.38
N LEU A 47 6.61 15.76 5.83
CA LEU A 47 7.85 16.05 5.11
C LEU A 47 7.85 15.42 3.71
N ASP A 48 7.47 14.14 3.59
CA ASP A 48 7.43 13.43 2.30
C ASP A 48 6.42 14.05 1.33
N ASN A 49 5.39 14.72 1.83
CA ASN A 49 4.36 15.38 1.05
C ASN A 49 4.61 16.89 0.83
N ALA A 50 5.59 17.51 1.51
CA ALA A 50 5.89 18.94 1.39
C ALA A 50 6.18 19.36 -0.07
N ARG A 51 6.73 18.47 -0.89
CA ARG A 51 6.95 18.66 -2.33
C ARG A 51 5.70 19.08 -3.12
N PHE A 52 4.51 18.75 -2.63
CA PHE A 52 3.24 19.16 -3.23
C PHE A 52 2.75 20.52 -2.70
N PHE A 53 3.45 21.09 -1.71
CA PHE A 53 3.12 22.32 -1.01
C PHE A 53 4.30 23.31 -1.04
N GLY A 54 5.07 23.31 -2.14
CA GLY A 54 6.21 24.22 -2.30
C GLY A 54 7.37 23.94 -1.36
N ASP A 55 7.54 22.68 -0.93
CA ASP A 55 8.52 22.21 0.07
C ASP A 55 8.32 22.82 1.47
N ASP A 56 7.17 23.43 1.72
CA ASP A 56 6.80 24.00 3.01
C ASP A 56 6.00 22.97 3.84
N ILE A 57 6.62 22.44 4.88
CA ILE A 57 5.98 21.48 5.80
C ILE A 57 4.79 22.11 6.56
N ASP A 58 4.84 23.42 6.84
CA ASP A 58 3.80 24.09 7.61
C ASP A 58 2.53 24.34 6.75
N ALA A 59 2.69 24.35 5.43
CA ALA A 59 1.58 24.35 4.50
C ALA A 59 0.90 22.98 4.37
N VAL A 60 1.56 21.88 4.78
CA VAL A 60 0.97 20.53 4.72
C VAL A 60 -0.04 20.35 5.84
N PRO A 61 -1.30 19.96 5.53
CA PRO A 61 -2.30 19.69 6.57
C PRO A 61 -1.81 18.68 7.61
N THR A 62 -2.19 18.89 8.87
CA THR A 62 -1.86 17.96 9.96
C THR A 62 -2.78 16.74 10.00
N HIS A 63 -3.92 16.81 9.33
CA HIS A 63 -4.94 15.75 9.28
C HIS A 63 -5.38 15.50 7.85
N CYS A 64 -5.82 14.28 7.58
CA CYS A 64 -6.42 13.88 6.30
C CYS A 64 -7.62 12.95 6.52
N LEU A 65 -8.47 12.84 5.50
CA LEU A 65 -9.41 11.73 5.37
C LEU A 65 -8.74 10.62 4.58
N THR A 66 -8.79 9.40 5.10
CA THR A 66 -8.26 8.23 4.40
C THR A 66 -9.22 7.06 4.47
N GLN A 67 -9.31 6.29 3.37
CA GLN A 67 -9.91 4.97 3.44
C GLN A 67 -9.14 4.12 4.45
N GLY A 68 -9.86 3.41 5.30
CA GLY A 68 -9.24 2.47 6.22
C GLY A 68 -8.77 1.20 5.53
N LEU A 69 -7.94 0.40 6.23
CA LEU A 69 -7.42 -0.86 5.68
C LEU A 69 -8.56 -1.83 5.35
N GLY A 70 -9.56 -1.96 6.22
CA GLY A 70 -10.74 -2.79 5.95
C GLY A 70 -11.63 -2.25 4.80
N THR A 71 -11.58 -0.94 4.50
CA THR A 71 -12.23 -0.38 3.32
C THR A 71 -11.48 -0.76 2.04
N ILE A 72 -10.15 -0.62 2.05
CA ILE A 72 -9.26 -1.01 0.95
C ILE A 72 -9.41 -2.50 0.65
N MET A 73 -9.41 -3.35 1.68
CA MET A 73 -9.60 -4.80 1.56
C MET A 73 -10.96 -5.22 1.00
N GLY A 74 -11.94 -4.32 1.03
CA GLY A 74 -13.26 -4.54 0.42
C GLY A 74 -13.31 -4.28 -1.09
N SER A 75 -12.23 -3.85 -1.73
CA SER A 75 -12.15 -3.68 -3.18
C SER A 75 -12.09 -5.03 -3.90
N ARG A 76 -12.50 -5.07 -5.18
CA ARG A 76 -12.45 -6.31 -5.98
C ARG A 76 -11.03 -6.65 -6.42
N HIS A 77 -10.24 -5.62 -6.73
CA HIS A 77 -8.84 -5.77 -7.11
C HIS A 77 -8.02 -4.63 -6.51
N VAL A 78 -6.87 -4.95 -5.95
CA VAL A 78 -5.87 -3.98 -5.49
C VAL A 78 -4.67 -4.02 -6.42
N VAL A 79 -4.22 -2.84 -6.87
CA VAL A 79 -2.92 -2.66 -7.54
C VAL A 79 -2.07 -1.73 -6.72
N LEU A 80 -0.96 -2.23 -6.18
CA LEU A 80 0.01 -1.43 -5.45
C LEU A 80 1.24 -1.21 -6.34
N VAL A 81 1.67 0.05 -6.45
CA VAL A 81 2.86 0.44 -7.21
C VAL A 81 3.93 0.96 -6.26
N ALA A 82 5.14 0.39 -6.34
CA ALA A 82 6.28 0.85 -5.55
C ALA A 82 7.57 0.87 -6.39
N THR A 83 8.24 2.02 -6.44
CA THR A 83 9.48 2.19 -7.21
C THR A 83 10.56 2.84 -6.35
N GLY A 84 11.81 2.48 -6.66
CA GLY A 84 12.98 3.07 -6.06
C GLY A 84 13.44 2.40 -4.76
N ARG A 85 14.71 2.62 -4.45
CA ARG A 85 15.43 2.03 -3.30
C ARG A 85 14.79 2.29 -1.94
N SER A 86 14.20 3.46 -1.76
CA SER A 86 13.57 3.85 -0.50
C SER A 86 12.40 2.96 -0.11
N LYS A 87 11.78 2.27 -1.09
CA LYS A 87 10.63 1.37 -0.87
C LYS A 87 11.03 -0.06 -0.56
N ALA A 88 12.31 -0.43 -0.74
CA ALA A 88 12.76 -1.82 -0.67
C ALA A 88 12.45 -2.52 0.68
N GLN A 89 12.55 -1.80 1.81
CA GLN A 89 12.20 -2.38 3.11
C GLN A 89 10.69 -2.62 3.24
N ALA A 90 9.88 -1.66 2.84
CA ALA A 90 8.43 -1.78 2.91
C ALA A 90 7.90 -2.87 1.95
N VAL A 91 8.50 -2.99 0.76
CA VAL A 91 8.19 -4.07 -0.21
C VAL A 91 8.58 -5.43 0.37
N HIS A 92 9.76 -5.56 0.98
CA HIS A 92 10.16 -6.81 1.64
C HIS A 92 9.14 -7.21 2.73
N GLN A 93 8.75 -6.27 3.58
CA GLN A 93 7.74 -6.56 4.62
C GLN A 93 6.37 -6.91 4.02
N LEU A 94 5.93 -6.18 2.99
CA LEU A 94 4.67 -6.43 2.29
C LEU A 94 4.60 -7.86 1.73
N VAL A 95 5.68 -8.33 1.10
CA VAL A 95 5.69 -9.60 0.32
C VAL A 95 6.10 -10.79 1.19
N GLU A 96 7.15 -10.63 1.99
CA GLU A 96 7.82 -11.73 2.71
C GLU A 96 7.71 -11.62 4.23
N GLY A 97 7.25 -10.48 4.76
CA GLY A 97 7.08 -10.27 6.19
C GLY A 97 5.75 -10.85 6.72
N PRO A 98 5.63 -11.00 8.05
CA PRO A 98 4.37 -11.40 8.66
C PRO A 98 3.32 -10.29 8.54
N VAL A 99 2.04 -10.66 8.47
CA VAL A 99 0.94 -9.67 8.54
C VAL A 99 0.96 -8.99 9.90
N SER A 100 1.12 -7.67 9.88
CA SER A 100 1.26 -6.87 11.10
C SER A 100 0.77 -5.44 10.90
N ALA A 101 0.11 -4.90 11.93
CA ALA A 101 -0.24 -3.49 11.96
C ALA A 101 0.98 -2.55 12.00
N LEU A 102 2.18 -3.03 12.32
CA LEU A 102 3.42 -2.26 12.22
C LEU A 102 3.85 -2.01 10.77
N TRP A 103 3.37 -2.84 9.84
CA TRP A 103 3.57 -2.71 8.41
C TRP A 103 2.22 -2.84 7.71
N PRO A 104 1.38 -1.79 7.73
CA PRO A 104 -0.04 -1.89 7.34
C PRO A 104 -0.29 -2.51 5.97
N ALA A 105 0.60 -2.28 4.99
CA ALA A 105 0.50 -2.89 3.66
C ALA A 105 0.49 -4.42 3.70
N THR A 106 1.03 -5.06 4.75
CA THR A 106 1.08 -6.52 4.86
C THR A 106 -0.32 -7.16 4.89
N ILE A 107 -1.38 -6.40 5.21
CA ILE A 107 -2.76 -6.90 5.13
C ILE A 107 -3.14 -7.36 3.72
N LEU A 108 -2.49 -6.82 2.68
CA LEU A 108 -2.75 -7.19 1.30
C LEU A 108 -2.40 -8.66 0.99
N GLN A 109 -1.59 -9.33 1.83
CA GLN A 109 -1.36 -10.78 1.73
C GLN A 109 -2.64 -11.61 1.92
N HIS A 110 -3.67 -11.04 2.55
CA HIS A 110 -5.00 -11.66 2.70
C HIS A 110 -5.98 -11.25 1.60
N HIS A 111 -5.59 -10.35 0.69
CA HIS A 111 -6.48 -9.91 -0.38
C HIS A 111 -6.52 -10.96 -1.50
N PRO A 112 -7.71 -11.44 -1.94
CA PRO A 112 -7.82 -12.47 -2.97
C PRO A 112 -7.27 -12.06 -4.34
N HIS A 113 -7.25 -10.75 -4.62
CA HIS A 113 -6.81 -10.16 -5.89
C HIS A 113 -5.92 -8.94 -5.63
N ALA A 114 -4.69 -9.16 -5.20
CA ALA A 114 -3.68 -8.10 -5.04
C ALA A 114 -2.56 -8.26 -6.05
N THR A 115 -2.30 -7.23 -6.82
CA THR A 115 -1.15 -7.14 -7.75
C THR A 115 -0.17 -6.10 -7.22
N VAL A 116 1.10 -6.49 -7.09
CA VAL A 116 2.18 -5.59 -6.63
C VAL A 116 3.15 -5.36 -7.78
N LEU A 117 3.20 -4.13 -8.30
CA LEU A 117 4.09 -3.71 -9.38
C LEU A 117 5.29 -2.98 -8.78
N ILE A 118 6.47 -3.54 -8.99
CA ILE A 118 7.72 -3.01 -8.41
C ILE A 118 8.84 -2.98 -9.46
N ASP A 119 9.76 -2.05 -9.30
CA ASP A 119 11.02 -2.06 -10.04
C ASP A 119 12.11 -2.86 -9.30
N ASP A 120 13.22 -3.14 -9.97
CA ASP A 120 14.36 -3.87 -9.38
C ASP A 120 14.94 -3.16 -8.15
N ALA A 121 14.87 -1.83 -8.09
CA ALA A 121 15.37 -1.07 -6.96
C ALA A 121 14.51 -1.25 -5.72
N ALA A 122 13.17 -1.34 -5.88
CA ALA A 122 12.24 -1.66 -4.81
C ALA A 122 12.28 -3.16 -4.43
N ALA A 123 12.55 -4.05 -5.40
CA ALA A 123 12.65 -5.50 -5.18
C ALA A 123 13.94 -5.95 -4.47
N ARG A 124 14.95 -5.08 -4.36
CA ARG A 124 16.32 -5.44 -3.97
C ARG A 124 16.51 -6.13 -2.60
N ARG A 125 15.52 -6.07 -1.74
CA ARG A 125 15.52 -6.75 -0.42
C ARG A 125 14.68 -8.01 -0.38
N LEU A 126 14.00 -8.38 -1.47
CA LEU A 126 13.29 -9.64 -1.55
C LEU A 126 14.32 -10.80 -1.55
N GLN A 127 14.11 -11.74 -0.66
CA GLN A 127 14.95 -12.92 -0.51
C GLN A 127 14.63 -13.97 -1.58
N LEU A 128 13.38 -14.01 -2.04
CA LEU A 128 12.88 -14.98 -3.00
C LEU A 128 12.64 -14.36 -4.40
N ALA A 129 13.34 -13.25 -4.73
CA ALA A 129 13.13 -12.53 -5.99
C ALA A 129 13.24 -13.41 -7.23
N ASP A 130 14.24 -14.32 -7.28
CA ASP A 130 14.45 -15.22 -8.41
C ASP A 130 13.34 -16.28 -8.50
N TYR A 131 12.88 -16.79 -7.37
CA TYR A 131 11.73 -17.68 -7.31
C TYR A 131 10.46 -16.99 -7.87
N TYR A 132 10.21 -15.74 -7.50
CA TYR A 132 9.05 -15.01 -8.03
C TYR A 132 9.14 -14.75 -9.53
N ARG A 133 10.34 -14.44 -10.04
CA ARG A 133 10.55 -14.29 -11.49
C ARG A 133 10.31 -15.60 -12.23
N GLU A 134 10.83 -16.70 -11.73
CA GLU A 134 10.67 -18.02 -12.32
C GLU A 134 9.20 -18.45 -12.35
N THR A 135 8.49 -18.33 -11.23
CA THR A 135 7.07 -18.71 -11.14
C THR A 135 6.21 -17.83 -12.04
N TYR A 136 6.47 -16.52 -12.10
CA TYR A 136 5.74 -15.63 -12.99
C TYR A 136 5.99 -15.93 -14.47
N ALA A 137 7.25 -16.17 -14.85
CA ALA A 137 7.60 -16.53 -16.22
C ALA A 137 7.00 -17.86 -16.67
N SER A 138 6.80 -18.78 -15.73
CA SER A 138 6.26 -20.14 -15.97
C SER A 138 4.74 -20.24 -15.79
N LYS A 139 4.06 -19.12 -15.48
CA LYS A 139 2.60 -19.14 -15.28
C LYS A 139 1.86 -19.57 -16.57
N PRO A 140 0.73 -20.29 -16.46
CA PRO A 140 -0.07 -20.65 -17.62
C PRO A 140 -0.54 -19.42 -18.41
N ALA A 141 -0.60 -19.52 -19.73
CA ALA A 141 -0.98 -18.40 -20.62
C ALA A 141 -2.40 -17.82 -20.33
N TRP A 142 -3.29 -18.62 -19.76
CA TRP A 142 -4.65 -18.20 -19.37
C TRP A 142 -4.70 -17.46 -18.03
N GLN A 143 -3.63 -17.51 -17.22
CA GLN A 143 -3.57 -16.81 -15.95
C GLN A 143 -3.20 -15.34 -16.19
N GLY A 144 -4.13 -14.45 -15.91
CA GLY A 144 -3.90 -13.00 -15.92
C GLY A 144 -2.92 -12.51 -14.82
N ILE A 145 -2.87 -11.22 -14.65
CA ILE A 145 -2.24 -10.56 -13.51
C ILE A 145 -3.25 -10.31 -12.38
#